data_23bd903db9b2d39d13e52413edb2b59a
#
_entry.id   23bd903db9b2d39d13e52413edb2b59a
#
_cell.length_a   1.000
_cell.length_b   1.000
_cell.length_c   1.000
_cell.angle_alpha   90.00
_cell.angle_beta   90.00
_cell.angle_gamma   90.00
#
_symmetry.space_group_name_H-M   'P 1'
#
loop_
_entity.id
_entity.type
_entity.pdbx_description
1 polymer ?
#
loop_
_entity_poly.entity_id
_entity_poly.type
_entity_poly.pdbx_seq_one_letter_code
_entity_poly.pdbx_strand_id
1 'polypeptide(L)'
;MKFLLFADFHHYPHVFICGTQEHLHEMQKRAEAEGCDFIIHAGDYTHGPSEFPDIVREYNDFHIPSYHILGNHDSDRTPLSETLSLYNMPAGYYYFDCKGYRIIVCDPNYYRDGEGFVHYELKNYFAHGPERDWMPPEQLAWLEKTIDEAPGRCILISHESFERANGVKNRDAVQRILRAANEKCHGKVILCINGHHHTDFIRILDNICYFDVNSTCYHYLRKPHECYPPELVAEKRGVNQTLAYTDPLYAVVTVEGSSITIEGTTSSTYMGLTAADTGNDAYDGCGRCIDATCQSAHIELL
;
A
#
# COMPACT_ATOMS: atom_id res chain seq x y z
N MET A 1 20.19 1.58 -2.91
CA MET A 1 19.14 1.98 -1.95
C MET A 1 18.38 0.74 -1.52
N LYS A 2 18.14 0.57 -0.21
CA LYS A 2 17.40 -0.58 0.34
C LYS A 2 16.33 -0.08 1.31
N PHE A 3 15.13 -0.61 1.25
CA PHE A 3 14.06 -0.24 2.16
C PHE A 3 13.13 -1.42 2.48
N LEU A 4 12.47 -1.37 3.64
CA LEU A 4 11.42 -2.31 3.98
C LEU A 4 10.06 -1.70 3.59
N LEU A 5 9.24 -2.51 2.94
CA LEU A 5 7.93 -2.16 2.41
C LEU A 5 6.88 -3.12 2.96
N PHE A 6 5.77 -2.58 3.41
CA PHE A 6 4.57 -3.32 3.78
C PHE A 6 3.31 -2.54 3.37
N ALA A 7 2.13 -3.14 3.44
CA ALA A 7 0.88 -2.51 3.07
C ALA A 7 -0.27 -3.03 3.92
N ASP A 8 -1.34 -2.24 4.03
CA ASP A 8 -2.61 -2.71 4.59
C ASP A 8 -2.40 -3.38 5.95
N PHE A 9 -1.73 -2.66 6.86
CA PHE A 9 -1.44 -3.13 8.21
C PHE A 9 -2.71 -3.19 9.06
N HIS A 10 -3.64 -2.30 8.80
CA HIS A 10 -4.97 -2.29 9.39
C HIS A 10 -4.97 -2.50 10.90
N HIS A 11 -4.17 -1.72 11.63
CA HIS A 11 -4.24 -1.75 13.08
C HIS A 11 -5.63 -1.33 13.54
N TYR A 12 -6.47 -2.32 13.75
CA TYR A 12 -7.84 -2.18 14.24
C TYR A 12 -8.22 -3.40 15.10
N PRO A 13 -7.62 -3.50 16.31
CA PRO A 13 -7.65 -4.70 17.14
C PRO A 13 -9.05 -5.12 17.63
N HIS A 14 -10.04 -4.22 17.55
CA HIS A 14 -11.42 -4.53 17.85
C HIS A 14 -12.15 -5.28 16.73
N VAL A 15 -11.58 -5.34 15.56
CA VAL A 15 -12.19 -5.93 14.36
C VAL A 15 -11.35 -7.08 13.81
N PHE A 16 -10.01 -6.96 13.81
CA PHE A 16 -9.09 -7.92 13.21
C PHE A 16 -8.17 -8.57 14.25
N ILE A 17 -7.61 -9.72 13.91
CA ILE A 17 -6.68 -10.48 14.78
C ILE A 17 -5.21 -10.20 14.47
N CYS A 18 -4.92 -9.39 13.48
CA CYS A 18 -3.58 -9.03 13.03
C CYS A 18 -3.39 -7.50 13.00
N GLY A 19 -2.25 -7.03 12.52
CA GLY A 19 -1.88 -5.61 12.65
C GLY A 19 -1.41 -5.29 14.07
N THR A 20 -0.65 -6.20 14.68
CA THR A 20 -0.25 -6.10 16.08
C THR A 20 1.08 -5.37 16.24
N GLN A 21 1.35 -4.93 17.45
CA GLN A 21 2.63 -4.33 17.83
C GLN A 21 3.80 -5.30 17.63
N GLU A 22 3.57 -6.60 17.87
CA GLU A 22 4.57 -7.64 17.63
C GLU A 22 4.99 -7.73 16.17
N HIS A 23 4.03 -7.65 15.24
CA HIS A 23 4.31 -7.61 13.79
C HIS A 23 5.12 -6.37 13.41
N LEU A 24 4.78 -5.22 13.98
CA LEU A 24 5.52 -3.99 13.74
C LEU A 24 6.97 -4.10 14.23
N HIS A 25 7.19 -4.64 15.43
CA HIS A 25 8.52 -4.88 15.99
C HIS A 25 9.34 -5.88 15.16
N GLU A 26 8.71 -6.93 14.61
CA GLU A 26 9.38 -7.87 13.72
C GLU A 26 9.90 -7.17 12.47
N MET A 27 9.04 -6.38 11.81
CA MET A 27 9.42 -5.62 10.62
C MET A 27 10.53 -4.61 10.91
N GLN A 28 10.47 -3.91 12.05
CA GLN A 28 11.54 -3.00 12.48
C GLN A 28 12.88 -3.73 12.63
N LYS A 29 12.91 -4.85 13.35
CA LYS A 29 14.12 -5.67 13.55
C LYS A 29 14.68 -6.15 12.21
N ARG A 30 13.80 -6.56 11.28
CA ARG A 30 14.22 -6.98 9.95
C ARG A 30 14.85 -5.82 9.19
N ALA A 31 14.24 -4.64 9.19
CA ALA A 31 14.76 -3.45 8.53
C ALA A 31 16.13 -3.04 9.07
N GLU A 32 16.31 -3.10 10.39
CA GLU A 32 17.59 -2.82 11.06
C GLU A 32 18.67 -3.85 10.66
N ALA A 33 18.34 -5.14 10.70
CA ALA A 33 19.26 -6.23 10.37
C ALA A 33 19.71 -6.18 8.90
N GLU A 34 18.82 -5.77 7.99
CA GLU A 34 19.12 -5.59 6.56
C GLU A 34 19.84 -4.27 6.24
N GLY A 35 19.96 -3.35 7.19
CA GLY A 35 20.52 -2.04 6.98
C GLY A 35 19.71 -1.20 6.00
N CYS A 36 18.37 -1.25 6.13
CA CYS A 36 17.48 -0.46 5.29
C CYS A 36 17.71 1.04 5.48
N ASP A 37 17.66 1.78 4.38
CA ASP A 37 17.78 3.24 4.39
C ASP A 37 16.52 3.91 4.97
N PHE A 38 15.36 3.27 4.80
CA PHE A 38 14.06 3.68 5.36
C PHE A 38 13.07 2.51 5.41
N ILE A 39 11.94 2.74 6.08
CA ILE A 39 10.77 1.86 6.08
C ILE A 39 9.55 2.65 5.62
N ILE A 40 8.67 2.04 4.83
CA ILE A 40 7.49 2.70 4.29
C ILE A 40 6.33 1.71 4.18
N HIS A 41 5.12 2.15 4.48
CA HIS A 41 3.91 1.39 4.17
C HIS A 41 3.15 1.99 2.98
N ALA A 42 2.43 1.15 2.24
CA ALA A 42 1.67 1.58 1.07
C ALA A 42 0.19 1.82 1.40
N GLY A 43 -0.11 2.50 2.51
CA GLY A 43 -1.45 2.90 2.94
C GLY A 43 -2.16 1.91 3.87
N ASP A 44 -3.31 2.32 4.37
CA ASP A 44 -4.18 1.59 5.29
C ASP A 44 -3.43 1.07 6.54
N TYR A 45 -2.70 2.00 7.20
CA TYR A 45 -1.97 1.69 8.42
C TYR A 45 -2.93 1.49 9.61
N THR A 46 -3.90 2.40 9.75
CA THR A 46 -4.97 2.31 10.78
C THR A 46 -6.34 2.63 10.18
N HIS A 47 -7.40 2.51 10.99
CA HIS A 47 -8.75 3.01 10.62
C HIS A 47 -9.08 4.37 11.28
N GLY A 48 -8.05 5.15 11.57
CA GLY A 48 -8.13 6.47 12.20
C GLY A 48 -7.04 6.61 13.26
N PRO A 49 -5.94 7.30 12.96
CA PRO A 49 -4.76 7.36 13.81
C PRO A 49 -5.00 8.01 15.17
N SER A 50 -6.01 8.87 15.32
CA SER A 50 -6.35 9.45 16.60
C SER A 50 -6.96 8.45 17.61
N GLU A 51 -7.51 7.34 17.12
CA GLU A 51 -7.99 6.24 17.98
C GLU A 51 -6.86 5.29 18.40
N PHE A 52 -5.73 5.29 17.67
CA PHE A 52 -4.60 4.39 17.89
C PHE A 52 -3.27 5.14 17.93
N PRO A 53 -3.14 6.21 18.76
CA PRO A 53 -1.96 7.09 18.73
C PRO A 53 -0.67 6.38 19.15
N ASP A 54 -0.75 5.30 19.92
CA ASP A 54 0.45 4.61 20.42
C ASP A 54 1.15 3.84 19.30
N ILE A 55 0.43 3.08 18.45
CA ILE A 55 1.02 2.36 17.33
C ILE A 55 1.56 3.32 16.25
N VAL A 56 0.90 4.47 16.08
CA VAL A 56 1.37 5.53 15.16
C VAL A 56 2.65 6.16 15.66
N ARG A 57 2.70 6.50 16.96
CA ARG A 57 3.92 7.05 17.59
C ARG A 57 5.07 6.06 17.51
N GLU A 58 4.81 4.79 17.79
CA GLU A 58 5.83 3.74 17.74
C GLU A 58 6.46 3.65 16.34
N TYR A 59 5.65 3.67 15.27
CA TYR A 59 6.16 3.68 13.91
C TYR A 59 6.95 4.97 13.58
N ASN A 60 6.44 6.12 14.01
CA ASN A 60 7.12 7.40 13.83
C ASN A 60 8.47 7.49 14.56
N ASP A 61 8.60 6.81 15.69
CA ASP A 61 9.78 6.84 16.57
C ASP A 61 10.84 5.78 16.20
N PHE A 62 10.69 5.06 15.09
CA PHE A 62 11.70 4.12 14.61
C PHE A 62 13.05 4.82 14.41
N HIS A 63 14.14 4.12 14.73
CA HIS A 63 15.50 4.63 14.49
C HIS A 63 15.85 4.76 13.00
N ILE A 64 15.18 3.97 12.15
CA ILE A 64 15.23 4.08 10.70
C ILE A 64 14.16 5.09 10.27
N PRO A 65 14.44 6.02 9.34
CA PRO A 65 13.42 6.90 8.79
C PRO A 65 12.18 6.14 8.34
N SER A 66 11.02 6.53 8.86
CA SER A 66 9.73 5.91 8.55
C SER A 66 8.84 6.89 7.79
N TYR A 67 8.11 6.39 6.80
CA TYR A 67 7.24 7.20 5.95
C TYR A 67 5.85 6.62 5.87
N HIS A 68 4.85 7.50 5.91
CA HIS A 68 3.44 7.16 5.76
C HIS A 68 2.91 7.51 4.37
N ILE A 69 1.96 6.73 3.91
CA ILE A 69 1.12 6.98 2.74
C ILE A 69 -0.33 6.87 3.19
N LEU A 70 -1.21 7.70 2.64
CA LEU A 70 -2.63 7.56 2.89
C LEU A 70 -3.22 6.40 2.09
N GLY A 71 -3.92 5.49 2.78
CA GLY A 71 -4.89 4.60 2.19
C GLY A 71 -6.31 5.10 2.43
N ASN A 72 -7.29 4.42 1.86
CA ASN A 72 -8.68 4.86 1.97
C ASN A 72 -9.25 4.75 3.39
N HIS A 73 -8.67 3.91 4.25
CA HIS A 73 -9.13 3.74 5.63
C HIS A 73 -8.44 4.66 6.64
N ASP A 74 -7.29 5.25 6.32
CA ASP A 74 -6.50 6.04 7.29
C ASP A 74 -7.25 7.26 7.83
N SER A 75 -8.13 7.88 7.03
CA SER A 75 -8.98 9.00 7.48
C SER A 75 -10.44 8.62 7.77
N ASP A 76 -10.75 7.33 7.96
CA ASP A 76 -12.12 6.85 8.21
C ASP A 76 -12.75 7.42 9.49
N ARG A 77 -11.94 7.65 10.53
CA ARG A 77 -12.37 8.05 11.87
C ARG A 77 -11.61 9.26 12.43
N THR A 78 -10.66 9.77 11.66
CA THR A 78 -9.85 10.94 11.99
C THR A 78 -9.94 11.94 10.83
N PRO A 79 -10.18 13.23 11.07
CA PRO A 79 -10.15 14.24 10.01
C PRO A 79 -8.80 14.21 9.25
N LEU A 80 -8.84 14.47 7.94
CA LEU A 80 -7.64 14.42 7.09
C LEU A 80 -6.48 15.26 7.63
N SER A 81 -6.77 16.50 8.05
CA SER A 81 -5.74 17.41 8.58
C SER A 81 -5.07 16.87 9.85
N GLU A 82 -5.82 16.20 10.70
CA GLU A 82 -5.31 15.55 11.90
C GLU A 82 -4.55 14.26 11.56
N THR A 83 -5.04 13.47 10.60
CA THR A 83 -4.34 12.28 10.07
C THR A 83 -2.96 12.65 9.55
N LEU A 84 -2.87 13.68 8.70
CA LEU A 84 -1.59 14.17 8.17
C LEU A 84 -0.64 14.60 9.30
N SER A 85 -1.16 15.30 10.31
CA SER A 85 -0.35 15.74 11.47
C SER A 85 0.18 14.56 12.28
N LEU A 86 -0.66 13.57 12.58
CA LEU A 86 -0.27 12.38 13.36
C LEU A 86 0.71 11.50 12.60
N TYR A 87 0.60 11.43 11.29
CA TYR A 87 1.52 10.69 10.42
C TYR A 87 2.78 11.47 10.05
N ASN A 88 2.98 12.68 10.56
CA ASN A 88 4.10 13.55 10.19
C ASN A 88 4.22 13.77 8.66
N MET A 89 3.10 13.71 7.95
CA MET A 89 3.06 13.91 6.50
C MET A 89 2.96 15.40 6.17
N PRO A 90 3.78 15.92 5.24
CA PRO A 90 3.72 17.34 4.86
C PRO A 90 2.46 17.67 4.03
N ALA A 91 1.91 16.68 3.33
CA ALA A 91 0.69 16.75 2.52
C ALA A 91 0.21 15.33 2.21
N GLY A 92 -0.97 15.15 1.60
CA GLY A 92 -1.48 13.84 1.15
C GLY A 92 -0.55 13.22 0.09
N TYR A 93 0.05 14.05 -0.76
CA TYR A 93 1.08 13.64 -1.72
C TYR A 93 2.34 14.48 -1.54
N TYR A 94 3.50 13.86 -1.65
CA TYR A 94 4.80 14.49 -1.43
C TYR A 94 5.93 13.66 -2.04
N TYR A 95 7.16 14.10 -1.95
CA TYR A 95 8.34 13.32 -2.32
C TYR A 95 9.48 13.52 -1.31
N PHE A 96 10.41 12.56 -1.34
CA PHE A 96 11.70 12.69 -0.69
C PHE A 96 12.78 12.03 -1.55
N ASP A 97 14.03 12.44 -1.35
CA ASP A 97 15.16 11.90 -2.08
C ASP A 97 16.00 10.99 -1.17
N CYS A 98 16.37 9.81 -1.65
CA CYS A 98 17.21 8.86 -0.93
C CYS A 98 18.20 8.19 -1.89
N LYS A 99 19.50 8.24 -1.56
CA LYS A 99 20.57 7.56 -2.33
C LYS A 99 20.54 7.82 -3.84
N GLY A 100 20.14 9.01 -4.26
CA GLY A 100 20.05 9.39 -5.67
C GLY A 100 18.77 8.98 -6.39
N TYR A 101 17.79 8.45 -5.68
CA TYR A 101 16.44 8.18 -6.15
C TYR A 101 15.46 9.17 -5.56
N ARG A 102 14.44 9.54 -6.33
CA ARG A 102 13.27 10.26 -5.83
C ARG A 102 12.13 9.30 -5.57
N ILE A 103 11.67 9.25 -4.35
CA ILE A 103 10.49 8.49 -3.93
C ILE A 103 9.31 9.47 -3.94
N ILE A 104 8.30 9.19 -4.77
CA ILE A 104 7.13 10.05 -4.99
C ILE A 104 5.92 9.34 -4.40
N VAL A 105 5.36 9.91 -3.36
CA VAL A 105 4.12 9.45 -2.73
C VAL A 105 2.96 10.11 -3.44
N CYS A 106 2.06 9.31 -4.00
CA CYS A 106 0.84 9.75 -4.66
C CYS A 106 -0.38 9.42 -3.78
N ASP A 107 -1.39 10.26 -3.87
CA ASP A 107 -2.62 10.15 -3.11
C ASP A 107 -3.85 10.16 -4.02
N PRO A 108 -4.35 9.00 -4.45
CA PRO A 108 -5.57 8.90 -5.25
C PRO A 108 -6.85 8.80 -4.41
N ASN A 109 -6.81 9.08 -3.12
CA ASN A 109 -7.96 9.02 -2.22
C ASN A 109 -8.94 10.18 -2.45
N TYR A 110 -9.43 10.30 -3.68
CA TYR A 110 -10.43 11.28 -4.07
C TYR A 110 -11.60 10.62 -4.77
N TYR A 111 -12.81 11.12 -4.50
CA TYR A 111 -13.96 10.84 -5.33
C TYR A 111 -14.33 12.05 -6.16
N ARG A 112 -14.95 11.80 -7.30
CA ARG A 112 -15.46 12.84 -8.18
C ARG A 112 -16.85 13.26 -7.75
N ASP A 113 -17.05 14.57 -7.57
CA ASP A 113 -18.34 15.18 -7.29
C ASP A 113 -18.63 16.27 -8.35
N GLY A 114 -19.48 15.93 -9.31
CA GLY A 114 -19.68 16.77 -10.48
C GLY A 114 -18.40 16.95 -11.30
N GLU A 115 -17.94 18.21 -11.40
CA GLU A 115 -16.67 18.54 -12.07
C GLU A 115 -15.49 18.63 -11.10
N GLY A 116 -15.75 18.52 -9.78
CA GLY A 116 -14.75 18.64 -8.72
C GLY A 116 -14.23 17.30 -8.23
N PHE A 117 -13.20 17.38 -7.39
CA PHE A 117 -12.64 16.23 -6.66
C PHE A 117 -12.64 16.53 -5.17
N VAL A 118 -13.08 15.56 -4.37
CA VAL A 118 -13.15 15.67 -2.91
C VAL A 118 -12.33 14.56 -2.30
N HIS A 119 -11.43 14.92 -1.38
CA HIS A 119 -10.59 13.96 -0.68
C HIS A 119 -11.42 13.07 0.27
N TYR A 120 -10.97 11.83 0.47
CA TYR A 120 -11.57 10.93 1.44
C TYR A 120 -11.34 11.45 2.86
N GLU A 121 -12.43 11.52 3.61
CA GLU A 121 -12.41 11.92 5.01
C GLU A 121 -13.70 11.41 5.69
N LEU A 122 -13.57 10.86 6.90
CA LEU A 122 -14.70 10.43 7.74
C LEU A 122 -15.72 9.56 6.98
N LYS A 123 -15.21 8.67 6.12
CA LYS A 123 -16.00 7.72 5.29
C LYS A 123 -16.91 8.38 4.25
N ASN A 124 -16.66 9.63 3.86
CA ASN A 124 -17.46 10.33 2.86
C ASN A 124 -17.52 9.60 1.50
N TYR A 125 -16.46 8.88 1.14
CA TYR A 125 -16.33 8.16 -0.12
C TYR A 125 -17.26 6.94 -0.26
N PHE A 126 -17.81 6.39 0.84
CA PHE A 126 -18.70 5.22 0.78
C PHE A 126 -19.95 5.47 -0.05
N ALA A 127 -20.46 6.70 -0.10
CA ALA A 127 -21.62 7.07 -0.89
C ALA A 127 -21.32 7.22 -2.40
N HIS A 128 -20.05 7.22 -2.81
CA HIS A 128 -19.62 7.58 -4.16
C HIS A 128 -19.05 6.41 -4.98
N GLY A 129 -19.33 5.18 -4.62
CA GLY A 129 -18.87 3.92 -5.19
C GLY A 129 -18.14 3.96 -6.56
N PRO A 130 -18.82 4.20 -7.71
CA PRO A 130 -18.16 4.21 -9.03
C PRO A 130 -17.22 5.39 -9.28
N GLU A 131 -17.37 6.47 -8.52
CA GLU A 131 -16.65 7.73 -8.71
C GLU A 131 -15.47 7.90 -7.75
N ARG A 132 -14.95 6.81 -7.21
CA ARG A 132 -13.80 6.81 -6.29
C ARG A 132 -12.48 6.58 -7.01
N ASP A 133 -11.38 6.79 -6.29
CA ASP A 133 -10.00 6.44 -6.64
C ASP A 133 -9.47 7.26 -7.83
N TRP A 134 -9.50 8.58 -7.70
CA TRP A 134 -9.03 9.50 -8.72
C TRP A 134 -7.77 10.26 -8.30
N MET A 135 -6.87 10.51 -9.25
CA MET A 135 -5.85 11.55 -9.11
C MET A 135 -6.36 12.86 -9.70
N PRO A 136 -6.54 13.93 -8.89
CA PRO A 136 -6.97 15.23 -9.38
C PRO A 136 -5.99 15.84 -10.40
N PRO A 137 -6.47 16.71 -11.34
CA PRO A 137 -5.61 17.31 -12.36
C PRO A 137 -4.40 18.08 -11.81
N GLU A 138 -4.55 18.74 -10.68
CA GLU A 138 -3.45 19.45 -9.99
C GLU A 138 -2.38 18.48 -9.51
N GLN A 139 -2.75 17.29 -9.01
CA GLN A 139 -1.80 16.28 -8.60
C GLN A 139 -1.11 15.63 -9.81
N LEU A 140 -1.82 15.42 -10.92
CA LEU A 140 -1.20 14.94 -12.17
C LEU A 140 -0.15 15.93 -12.69
N ALA A 141 -0.46 17.23 -12.70
CA ALA A 141 0.49 18.26 -13.10
C ALA A 141 1.70 18.34 -12.13
N TRP A 142 1.45 18.20 -10.83
CA TRP A 142 2.51 18.13 -9.83
C TRP A 142 3.38 16.89 -10.04
N LEU A 143 2.80 15.72 -10.32
CA LEU A 143 3.53 14.48 -10.58
C LEU A 143 4.47 14.62 -11.77
N GLU A 144 3.97 15.13 -12.90
CA GLU A 144 4.78 15.36 -14.11
C GLU A 144 5.97 16.28 -13.80
N LYS A 145 5.72 17.42 -13.15
CA LYS A 145 6.77 18.35 -12.73
C LYS A 145 7.76 17.71 -11.80
N THR A 146 7.29 16.97 -10.79
CA THR A 146 8.13 16.32 -9.77
C THR A 146 9.06 15.27 -10.39
N ILE A 147 8.59 14.52 -11.38
CA ILE A 147 9.42 13.57 -12.13
C ILE A 147 10.45 14.32 -12.99
N ASP A 148 10.05 15.35 -13.72
CA ASP A 148 10.95 16.13 -14.59
C ASP A 148 12.08 16.80 -13.79
N GLU A 149 11.79 17.31 -12.59
CA GLU A 149 12.75 17.97 -11.69
C GLU A 149 13.61 16.99 -10.85
N ALA A 150 13.30 15.70 -10.88
CA ALA A 150 14.06 14.74 -10.08
C ALA A 150 15.51 14.61 -10.59
N PRO A 151 16.53 14.66 -9.69
CA PRO A 151 17.93 14.56 -10.08
C PRO A 151 18.33 13.16 -10.57
N GLY A 152 17.56 12.14 -10.17
CA GLY A 152 17.81 10.74 -10.48
C GLY A 152 16.56 10.01 -10.97
N ARG A 153 16.57 8.68 -10.82
CA ARG A 153 15.42 7.82 -11.12
C ARG A 153 14.32 8.00 -10.09
N CYS A 154 13.08 7.76 -10.51
CA CYS A 154 11.90 7.90 -9.66
C CYS A 154 11.29 6.53 -9.34
N ILE A 155 10.78 6.43 -8.12
CA ILE A 155 9.94 5.34 -7.63
C ILE A 155 8.64 5.98 -7.15
N LEU A 156 7.51 5.50 -7.65
CA LEU A 156 6.19 5.98 -7.22
C LEU A 156 5.60 5.00 -6.21
N ILE A 157 4.95 5.53 -5.20
CA ILE A 157 4.21 4.73 -4.23
C ILE A 157 2.83 5.35 -4.05
N SER A 158 1.80 4.50 -4.13
CA SER A 158 0.40 4.90 -4.02
C SER A 158 -0.36 3.78 -3.31
N HIS A 159 -1.47 4.08 -2.67
CA HIS A 159 -2.27 3.02 -2.10
C HIS A 159 -2.97 2.21 -3.20
N GLU A 160 -3.73 2.85 -4.07
CA GLU A 160 -4.38 2.21 -5.21
C GLU A 160 -3.45 2.06 -6.41
N SER A 161 -3.67 0.99 -7.18
CA SER A 161 -2.79 0.60 -8.28
C SER A 161 -2.95 1.50 -9.52
N PHE A 162 -1.81 1.88 -10.11
CA PHE A 162 -1.74 2.53 -11.43
C PHE A 162 -1.77 1.52 -12.59
N GLU A 163 -1.81 0.21 -12.31
CA GLU A 163 -1.79 -0.85 -13.34
C GLU A 163 -3.13 -1.59 -13.41
N ARG A 164 -3.75 -1.90 -12.27
CA ARG A 164 -4.97 -2.73 -12.22
C ARG A 164 -6.16 -2.04 -12.85
N ALA A 165 -7.03 -2.84 -13.49
CA ALA A 165 -8.27 -2.33 -14.08
C ALA A 165 -9.24 -1.73 -13.04
N ASN A 166 -9.18 -2.24 -11.80
CA ASN A 166 -9.96 -1.77 -10.65
C ASN A 166 -9.15 -0.88 -9.69
N GLY A 167 -8.00 -0.37 -10.12
CA GLY A 167 -7.22 0.63 -9.40
C GLY A 167 -7.67 2.06 -9.71
N VAL A 168 -6.71 2.99 -9.76
CA VAL A 168 -6.95 4.41 -10.02
C VAL A 168 -7.75 4.62 -11.30
N LYS A 169 -8.84 5.38 -11.24
CA LYS A 169 -9.78 5.57 -12.36
C LYS A 169 -9.16 6.20 -13.60
N ASN A 170 -8.30 7.18 -13.39
CA ASN A 170 -7.57 7.85 -14.45
C ASN A 170 -6.11 7.38 -14.57
N ARG A 171 -5.84 6.11 -14.24
CA ARG A 171 -4.49 5.49 -14.35
C ARG A 171 -3.85 5.68 -15.73
N ASP A 172 -4.67 5.72 -16.79
CA ASP A 172 -4.16 5.98 -18.15
C ASP A 172 -3.49 7.36 -18.29
N ALA A 173 -3.93 8.35 -17.50
CA ALA A 173 -3.28 9.66 -17.44
C ALA A 173 -1.93 9.56 -16.71
N VAL A 174 -1.89 8.83 -15.60
CA VAL A 174 -0.65 8.55 -14.86
C VAL A 174 0.33 7.81 -15.77
N GLN A 175 -0.07 6.69 -16.36
CA GLN A 175 0.79 5.89 -17.24
C GLN A 175 1.32 6.69 -18.45
N ARG A 176 0.54 7.63 -19.02
CA ARG A 176 1.03 8.54 -20.06
C ARG A 176 2.15 9.45 -19.56
N ILE A 177 2.03 9.99 -18.34
CA ILE A 177 3.08 10.80 -17.71
C ILE A 177 4.35 9.99 -17.53
N LEU A 178 4.24 8.76 -16.96
CA LEU A 178 5.38 7.89 -16.71
C LEU A 178 6.09 7.49 -18.01
N ARG A 179 5.33 7.15 -19.04
CA ARG A 179 5.85 6.79 -20.37
C ARG A 179 6.57 7.97 -21.03
N ALA A 180 5.94 9.14 -21.02
CA ALA A 180 6.55 10.36 -21.56
C ALA A 180 7.86 10.71 -20.82
N ALA A 181 7.93 10.53 -19.52
CA ALA A 181 9.15 10.72 -18.75
C ALA A 181 10.26 9.73 -19.18
N ASN A 182 9.91 8.45 -19.39
CA ASN A 182 10.86 7.43 -19.84
C ASN A 182 11.29 7.59 -21.31
N GLU A 183 10.44 8.19 -22.16
CA GLU A 183 10.80 8.59 -23.52
C GLU A 183 11.81 9.76 -23.54
N LYS A 184 11.65 10.73 -22.63
CA LYS A 184 12.60 11.86 -22.48
C LYS A 184 13.93 11.40 -21.86
N CYS A 185 13.90 10.54 -20.87
CA CYS A 185 15.05 10.05 -20.14
C CYS A 185 14.85 8.56 -19.79
N HIS A 186 15.55 7.70 -20.52
CA HIS A 186 15.40 6.25 -20.40
C HIS A 186 15.56 5.77 -18.95
N GLY A 187 14.54 5.03 -18.46
CA GLY A 187 14.50 4.54 -17.09
C GLY A 187 14.41 5.64 -16.04
N LYS A 188 13.75 6.77 -16.36
CA LYS A 188 13.49 7.84 -15.40
C LYS A 188 12.58 7.37 -14.28
N VAL A 189 11.52 6.65 -14.62
CA VAL A 189 10.63 5.95 -13.67
C VAL A 189 10.86 4.46 -13.82
N ILE A 190 11.13 3.76 -12.73
CA ILE A 190 11.51 2.34 -12.75
C ILE A 190 10.56 1.44 -11.95
N LEU A 191 9.87 1.98 -10.95
CA LEU A 191 9.06 1.18 -10.03
C LEU A 191 7.81 1.96 -9.61
N CYS A 192 6.67 1.30 -9.67
CA CYS A 192 5.42 1.73 -9.05
C CYS A 192 4.98 0.67 -8.04
N ILE A 193 4.69 1.09 -6.81
CA ILE A 193 4.30 0.23 -5.69
C ILE A 193 2.91 0.63 -5.23
N ASN A 194 2.08 -0.35 -4.90
CA ASN A 194 0.78 -0.13 -4.27
C ASN A 194 0.35 -1.27 -3.35
N GLY A 195 -0.63 -1.02 -2.46
CA GLY A 195 -1.33 -1.95 -1.60
C GLY A 195 -2.77 -2.13 -2.03
N HIS A 196 -3.72 -1.93 -1.11
CA HIS A 196 -5.16 -1.85 -1.30
C HIS A 196 -5.87 -3.16 -1.68
N HIS A 197 -5.27 -3.95 -2.55
CA HIS A 197 -5.95 -5.12 -3.12
C HIS A 197 -5.77 -6.40 -2.31
N HIS A 198 -4.89 -6.38 -1.30
CA HIS A 198 -4.57 -7.53 -0.46
C HIS A 198 -4.22 -8.79 -1.28
N THR A 199 -3.58 -8.59 -2.42
CA THR A 199 -3.04 -9.63 -3.29
C THR A 199 -1.71 -9.21 -3.86
N ASP A 200 -0.77 -10.14 -3.91
CA ASP A 200 0.58 -9.91 -4.38
C ASP A 200 0.68 -10.10 -5.91
N PHE A 201 1.36 -9.18 -6.57
CA PHE A 201 1.60 -9.30 -8.00
C PHE A 201 2.74 -8.40 -8.49
N ILE A 202 3.54 -8.92 -9.42
CA ILE A 202 4.57 -8.15 -10.12
C ILE A 202 4.30 -8.18 -11.62
N ARG A 203 4.36 -7.03 -12.26
CA ARG A 203 4.21 -6.88 -13.71
C ARG A 203 5.17 -5.83 -14.26
N ILE A 204 5.75 -6.10 -15.42
CA ILE A 204 6.51 -5.11 -16.18
C ILE A 204 5.62 -4.58 -17.31
N LEU A 205 5.41 -3.27 -17.34
CA LEU A 205 4.67 -2.57 -18.38
C LEU A 205 5.47 -1.31 -18.77
N ASP A 206 5.72 -1.11 -20.07
CA ASP A 206 6.48 0.03 -20.59
C ASP A 206 7.88 0.19 -19.92
N ASN A 207 8.53 -0.93 -19.61
CA ASN A 207 9.81 -1.00 -18.89
C ASN A 207 9.77 -0.36 -17.49
N ILE A 208 8.62 -0.39 -16.84
CA ILE A 208 8.40 -0.01 -15.44
C ILE A 208 7.91 -1.25 -14.69
N CYS A 209 8.51 -1.53 -13.55
CA CYS A 209 8.01 -2.56 -12.65
C CYS A 209 6.81 -2.02 -11.88
N TYR A 210 5.69 -2.74 -11.90
CA TYR A 210 4.52 -2.51 -11.05
C TYR A 210 4.45 -3.64 -10.03
N PHE A 211 4.47 -3.27 -8.75
CA PHE A 211 4.45 -4.20 -7.64
C PHE A 211 3.24 -3.91 -6.74
N ASP A 212 2.24 -4.78 -6.81
CA ASP A 212 1.15 -4.82 -5.85
C ASP A 212 1.64 -5.61 -4.64
N VAL A 213 1.73 -4.98 -3.47
CA VAL A 213 2.16 -5.62 -2.22
C VAL A 213 0.95 -6.22 -1.54
N ASN A 214 1.05 -7.48 -1.11
CA ASN A 214 -0.01 -8.10 -0.33
C ASN A 214 -0.18 -7.37 1.01
N SER A 215 -1.38 -7.45 1.57
CA SER A 215 -1.64 -6.95 2.92
C SER A 215 -0.72 -7.64 3.93
N THR A 216 -0.25 -6.89 4.90
CA THR A 216 0.52 -7.43 6.02
C THR A 216 -0.26 -8.48 6.82
N CYS A 217 -1.59 -8.37 6.85
CA CYS A 217 -2.38 -9.00 7.89
C CYS A 217 -3.43 -9.98 7.40
N TYR A 218 -4.08 -9.73 6.27
CA TYR A 218 -5.21 -10.56 5.83
C TYR A 218 -5.65 -10.21 4.41
N HIS A 219 -6.43 -11.11 3.79
CA HIS A 219 -7.20 -10.81 2.58
C HIS A 219 -8.68 -10.59 2.92
N TYR A 220 -9.32 -9.59 2.32
CA TYR A 220 -10.77 -9.41 2.40
C TYR A 220 -11.50 -10.42 1.52
N LEU A 221 -12.41 -11.19 2.12
CA LEU A 221 -13.26 -12.15 1.43
C LEU A 221 -14.56 -11.48 0.97
N ARG A 222 -15.06 -11.89 -0.19
CA ARG A 222 -16.32 -11.38 -0.74
C ARG A 222 -17.54 -11.79 0.07
N LYS A 223 -17.46 -12.96 0.72
CA LYS A 223 -18.52 -13.53 1.53
C LYS A 223 -18.00 -13.86 2.92
N PRO A 224 -18.75 -13.52 3.98
CA PRO A 224 -18.40 -13.99 5.31
C PRO A 224 -18.47 -15.52 5.38
N HIS A 225 -17.66 -16.11 6.25
CA HIS A 225 -17.58 -17.56 6.45
C HIS A 225 -17.81 -17.93 7.92
N GLU A 226 -18.07 -19.22 8.17
CA GLU A 226 -18.31 -19.79 9.50
C GLU A 226 -17.14 -20.71 9.95
N CYS A 227 -15.97 -20.59 9.32
CA CYS A 227 -14.83 -21.46 9.65
C CYS A 227 -14.11 -21.05 10.92
N TYR A 228 -14.23 -19.78 11.34
CA TYR A 228 -13.62 -19.31 12.59
C TYR A 228 -14.47 -19.63 13.81
N PRO A 229 -13.84 -19.83 15.00
CA PRO A 229 -14.57 -20.10 16.23
C PRO A 229 -15.63 -19.02 16.52
N PRO A 230 -16.86 -19.39 16.92
CA PRO A 230 -17.94 -18.44 17.21
C PRO A 230 -17.57 -17.37 18.24
N GLU A 231 -16.76 -17.73 19.25
CA GLU A 231 -16.26 -16.82 20.27
C GLU A 231 -15.32 -15.74 19.67
N LEU A 232 -14.49 -16.09 18.71
CA LEU A 232 -13.63 -15.15 17.99
C LEU A 232 -14.48 -14.18 17.15
N VAL A 233 -15.47 -14.70 16.43
CA VAL A 233 -16.37 -13.88 15.61
C VAL A 233 -17.21 -12.94 16.50
N ALA A 234 -17.59 -13.38 17.70
CA ALA A 234 -18.30 -12.54 18.64
C ALA A 234 -17.42 -11.43 19.24
N GLU A 235 -16.14 -11.70 19.46
CA GLU A 235 -15.16 -10.73 19.96
C GLU A 235 -14.72 -9.73 18.88
N LYS A 236 -14.41 -10.21 17.68
CA LYS A 236 -13.84 -9.45 16.56
C LYS A 236 -14.86 -9.30 15.45
N ARG A 237 -15.59 -8.19 15.43
CA ARG A 237 -16.62 -7.94 14.42
C ARG A 237 -15.98 -7.76 13.04
N GLY A 238 -16.31 -8.63 12.10
CA GLY A 238 -15.80 -8.58 10.73
C GLY A 238 -14.65 -9.55 10.45
N VAL A 239 -14.08 -10.21 11.45
CA VAL A 239 -13.01 -11.20 11.25
C VAL A 239 -13.43 -12.33 10.29
N ASN A 240 -14.69 -12.71 10.31
CA ASN A 240 -15.25 -13.73 9.41
C ASN A 240 -15.41 -13.26 7.94
N GLN A 241 -15.05 -12.01 7.63
CA GLN A 241 -14.90 -11.50 6.26
C GLN A 241 -13.44 -11.43 5.83
N THR A 242 -12.55 -12.06 6.57
CA THR A 242 -11.10 -12.03 6.29
C THR A 242 -10.51 -13.44 6.26
N LEU A 243 -9.49 -13.61 5.44
CA LEU A 243 -8.54 -14.71 5.52
C LEU A 243 -7.29 -14.15 6.20
N ALA A 244 -7.23 -14.27 7.52
CA ALA A 244 -6.16 -13.68 8.33
C ALA A 244 -4.85 -14.47 8.21
N TYR A 245 -3.72 -13.78 8.28
CA TYR A 245 -2.37 -14.36 8.27
C TYR A 245 -1.84 -14.47 9.70
N THR A 246 -0.94 -15.44 9.94
CA THR A 246 -0.34 -15.67 11.26
C THR A 246 0.87 -14.77 11.51
N ASP A 247 1.66 -14.54 10.45
CA ASP A 247 2.87 -13.73 10.49
C ASP A 247 2.74 -12.56 9.51
N PRO A 248 3.46 -11.45 9.72
CA PRO A 248 3.33 -10.28 8.85
C PRO A 248 3.91 -10.54 7.46
N LEU A 249 3.19 -10.09 6.43
CA LEU A 249 3.73 -10.04 5.08
C LEU A 249 4.36 -8.67 4.81
N TYR A 250 5.57 -8.68 4.28
CA TYR A 250 6.34 -7.51 3.88
C TYR A 250 7.41 -7.89 2.87
N ALA A 251 8.08 -6.91 2.31
CA ALA A 251 9.24 -7.12 1.45
C ALA A 251 10.41 -6.21 1.83
N VAL A 252 11.63 -6.71 1.66
CA VAL A 252 12.83 -5.87 1.57
C VAL A 252 13.12 -5.63 0.09
N VAL A 253 13.12 -4.36 -0.29
CA VAL A 253 13.36 -3.95 -1.69
C VAL A 253 14.71 -3.30 -1.81
N THR A 254 15.56 -3.84 -2.70
CA THR A 254 16.85 -3.26 -3.05
C THR A 254 16.83 -2.74 -4.47
N VAL A 255 17.24 -1.49 -4.68
CA VAL A 255 17.31 -0.85 -5.99
C VAL A 255 18.73 -0.39 -6.28
N GLU A 256 19.31 -0.89 -7.38
CA GLU A 256 20.65 -0.56 -7.84
C GLU A 256 20.61 -0.22 -9.35
N GLY A 257 20.67 1.07 -9.67
CA GLY A 257 20.47 1.53 -11.05
C GLY A 257 19.05 1.22 -11.55
N SER A 258 18.92 0.29 -12.51
CA SER A 258 17.65 -0.24 -13.03
C SER A 258 17.36 -1.67 -12.57
N SER A 259 18.21 -2.25 -11.71
CA SER A 259 18.01 -3.54 -11.09
C SER A 259 17.16 -3.39 -9.82
N ILE A 260 16.13 -4.22 -9.68
CA ILE A 260 15.23 -4.24 -8.54
C ILE A 260 15.21 -5.66 -7.98
N THR A 261 15.59 -5.81 -6.73
CA THR A 261 15.47 -7.09 -5.99
C THR A 261 14.41 -6.92 -4.92
N ILE A 262 13.44 -7.80 -4.91
CA ILE A 262 12.37 -7.89 -3.92
C ILE A 262 12.58 -9.18 -3.14
N GLU A 263 12.73 -9.09 -1.84
CA GLU A 263 12.79 -10.23 -0.91
C GLU A 263 11.52 -10.19 -0.06
N GLY A 264 10.49 -10.90 -0.53
CA GLY A 264 9.20 -10.98 0.13
C GLY A 264 9.16 -12.08 1.19
N THR A 265 8.16 -12.01 2.07
CA THR A 265 7.90 -13.00 3.11
C THR A 265 6.69 -13.87 2.77
N THR A 266 6.60 -15.02 3.41
CA THR A 266 5.44 -15.91 3.35
C THR A 266 4.94 -16.18 4.77
N SER A 267 3.65 -16.42 4.90
CA SER A 267 2.99 -16.75 6.15
C SER A 267 2.06 -17.93 5.97
N SER A 268 1.50 -18.42 7.06
CA SER A 268 0.34 -19.30 7.05
C SER A 268 -0.92 -18.46 7.27
N THR A 269 -2.04 -18.99 6.82
CA THR A 269 -3.34 -18.42 7.19
C THR A 269 -3.76 -18.93 8.56
N TYR A 270 -4.53 -18.13 9.29
CA TYR A 270 -5.10 -18.54 10.56
C TYR A 270 -5.91 -19.84 10.39
N MET A 271 -5.64 -20.84 11.23
CA MET A 271 -6.20 -22.20 11.15
C MET A 271 -5.85 -22.97 9.86
N GLY A 272 -4.91 -22.51 9.04
CA GLY A 272 -4.52 -23.16 7.80
C GLY A 272 -5.58 -23.14 6.70
N LEU A 273 -6.57 -22.23 6.78
CA LEU A 273 -7.66 -22.12 5.82
C LEU A 273 -7.17 -21.53 4.50
N THR A 274 -7.76 -21.97 3.40
CA THR A 274 -7.68 -21.31 2.09
C THR A 274 -8.95 -20.52 1.80
N ALA A 275 -8.93 -19.64 0.81
CA ALA A 275 -10.13 -18.95 0.36
C ALA A 275 -11.24 -19.94 -0.06
N ALA A 276 -10.87 -21.05 -0.70
CA ALA A 276 -11.81 -22.10 -1.09
C ALA A 276 -12.47 -22.79 0.12
N ASP A 277 -11.75 -23.03 1.22
CA ASP A 277 -12.31 -23.61 2.44
C ASP A 277 -13.40 -22.70 3.05
N THR A 278 -13.28 -21.38 2.83
CA THR A 278 -14.26 -20.39 3.27
C THR A 278 -15.45 -20.21 2.32
N GLY A 279 -15.51 -20.99 1.22
CA GLY A 279 -16.53 -20.83 0.19
C GLY A 279 -16.36 -19.59 -0.71
N ASN A 280 -15.17 -19.02 -0.73
CA ASN A 280 -14.80 -17.92 -1.59
C ASN A 280 -13.92 -18.39 -2.77
N ASP A 281 -13.75 -17.54 -3.78
CA ASP A 281 -12.89 -17.83 -4.91
C ASP A 281 -11.41 -17.86 -4.47
N ALA A 282 -10.60 -18.74 -5.06
CA ALA A 282 -9.16 -18.80 -4.82
C ALA A 282 -8.38 -17.67 -5.51
N TYR A 283 -9.05 -16.90 -6.37
CA TYR A 283 -8.49 -15.79 -7.11
C TYR A 283 -9.35 -14.53 -6.94
N ASP A 284 -8.71 -13.39 -6.93
CA ASP A 284 -9.40 -12.10 -6.92
C ASP A 284 -10.07 -11.77 -8.27
N GLY A 285 -10.78 -10.62 -8.32
CA GLY A 285 -11.48 -10.20 -9.54
C GLY A 285 -10.57 -9.89 -10.75
N CYS A 286 -9.24 -9.85 -10.56
CA CYS A 286 -8.24 -9.68 -11.60
C CYS A 286 -7.44 -10.95 -11.89
N GLY A 287 -7.83 -12.10 -11.31
CA GLY A 287 -7.21 -13.40 -11.53
C GLY A 287 -5.92 -13.62 -10.76
N ARG A 288 -5.70 -12.89 -9.66
CA ARG A 288 -4.53 -13.03 -8.79
C ARG A 288 -4.84 -13.97 -7.63
N CYS A 289 -3.87 -14.82 -7.27
CA CYS A 289 -4.05 -15.79 -6.20
C CYS A 289 -4.29 -15.09 -4.86
N ILE A 290 -5.21 -15.64 -4.08
CA ILE A 290 -5.47 -15.22 -2.70
C ILE A 290 -4.70 -16.19 -1.80
N ASP A 291 -3.53 -15.76 -1.35
CA ASP A 291 -2.66 -16.54 -0.47
C ASP A 291 -1.88 -15.62 0.49
N ALA A 292 -1.19 -16.23 1.45
CA ALA A 292 -0.38 -15.53 2.43
C ALA A 292 1.08 -15.39 1.93
N THR A 293 1.26 -14.73 0.78
CA THR A 293 2.57 -14.57 0.14
C THR A 293 2.80 -13.13 -0.29
N CYS A 294 3.99 -12.62 0.00
CA CYS A 294 4.61 -11.51 -0.68
C CYS A 294 5.80 -12.10 -1.47
N GLN A 295 5.77 -12.08 -2.79
CA GLN A 295 6.71 -12.81 -3.63
C GLN A 295 8.09 -12.19 -3.62
N SER A 296 9.11 -13.03 -3.84
CA SER A 296 10.47 -12.59 -4.13
C SER A 296 10.72 -12.56 -5.62
N ALA A 297 11.44 -11.54 -6.09
CA ALA A 297 11.78 -11.39 -7.50
C ALA A 297 13.09 -10.62 -7.70
N HIS A 298 13.73 -10.86 -8.83
CA HIS A 298 14.83 -10.05 -9.32
C HIS A 298 14.50 -9.58 -10.74
N ILE A 299 14.51 -8.27 -10.95
CA ILE A 299 14.06 -7.62 -12.18
C ILE A 299 15.19 -6.74 -12.72
N GLU A 300 15.58 -6.98 -13.95
CA GLU A 300 16.47 -6.10 -14.71
C GLU A 300 15.63 -5.34 -15.74
N LEU A 301 15.54 -4.03 -15.59
CA LEU A 301 14.88 -3.16 -16.56
C LEU A 301 15.88 -2.75 -17.64
N LEU A 302 15.42 -2.69 -18.88
CA LEU A 302 16.22 -2.39 -20.07
C LEU A 302 16.72 -0.94 -20.11
#